data_2fd23ea7911dc715cdab2204b9110573
#
_entry.id   2fd23ea7911dc715cdab2204b9110573
#
_cell.length_a   1.000
_cell.length_b   1.000
_cell.length_c   1.000
_cell.angle_alpha   90.00
_cell.angle_beta   90.00
_cell.angle_gamma   90.00
#
_symmetry.space_group_name_H-M   'P 1'
#
loop_
_entity.id
_entity.type
_entity.pdbx_description
1 polymer ?
#
loop_
_entity_poly.entity_id
_entity_poly.type
_entity_poly.pdbx_seq_one_letter_code
_entity_poly.pdbx_strand_id
1 'polypeptide(L)'
;MDANCLVMELKSNQVTVNATKDTIISFLSNAENLWLILPQDKISDFKATANDCSFKVQGGITISLVQNGHTADKLFLKAGEKTPFPFNLTVHLTENGSKTDGYIQFDGEVNAFLKMMVEKPLSALFNYMSEKLKSHFEQ
;
A
#
# COMPACT_ATOMS: atom_id res chain seq x y z
N MET A 1 27.21 0.82 9.85
CA MET A 1 26.09 0.01 9.35
C MET A 1 25.39 -0.65 10.52
N ASP A 2 24.10 -0.54 10.57
CA ASP A 2 23.31 -1.13 11.64
C ASP A 2 23.18 -2.64 11.40
N ALA A 3 23.79 -3.46 12.25
CA ALA A 3 23.75 -4.91 12.12
C ALA A 3 22.34 -5.49 12.34
N ASN A 4 21.42 -4.70 12.91
CA ASN A 4 20.04 -5.13 13.18
C ASN A 4 19.07 -4.76 12.08
N CYS A 5 19.54 -4.09 11.02
CA CYS A 5 18.68 -3.67 9.92
C CYS A 5 18.44 -4.84 8.97
N LEU A 6 17.17 -5.14 8.74
CA LEU A 6 16.74 -6.23 7.86
C LEU A 6 15.91 -5.66 6.71
N VAL A 7 16.07 -6.25 5.53
CA VAL A 7 15.16 -5.96 4.41
C VAL A 7 13.94 -6.86 4.56
N MET A 8 12.77 -6.24 4.61
CA MET A 8 11.51 -6.95 4.69
C MET A 8 10.73 -6.74 3.39
N GLU A 9 10.46 -7.83 2.67
CA GLU A 9 9.66 -7.77 1.46
C GLU A 9 8.34 -8.47 1.72
N LEU A 10 7.24 -7.78 1.39
CA LEU A 10 5.90 -8.35 1.48
C LEU A 10 5.20 -8.15 0.15
N LYS A 11 4.43 -9.15 -0.27
CA LYS A 11 3.62 -9.06 -1.48
C LYS A 11 2.18 -9.44 -1.13
N SER A 12 1.24 -8.62 -1.60
CA SER A 12 -0.17 -8.96 -1.44
C SER A 12 -0.56 -10.07 -2.42
N ASN A 13 -1.75 -10.60 -2.22
CA ASN A 13 -2.37 -11.49 -3.21
C ASN A 13 -2.56 -10.73 -4.52
N GLN A 14 -2.37 -11.44 -5.63
CA GLN A 14 -2.68 -10.87 -6.95
C GLN A 14 -4.19 -10.92 -7.15
N VAL A 15 -4.75 -9.84 -7.66
CA VAL A 15 -6.19 -9.73 -7.96
C VAL A 15 -6.37 -9.28 -9.39
N THR A 16 -7.55 -9.57 -9.95
CA THR A 16 -7.95 -9.06 -11.27
C THR A 16 -8.98 -7.96 -11.03
N VAL A 17 -8.65 -6.75 -11.45
CA VAL A 17 -9.47 -5.56 -11.24
C VAL A 17 -10.20 -5.22 -12.54
N ASN A 18 -11.48 -4.94 -12.44
CA ASN A 18 -12.33 -4.63 -13.60
C ASN A 18 -12.17 -3.17 -14.01
N ALA A 19 -10.97 -2.80 -14.41
CA ALA A 19 -10.63 -1.44 -14.84
C ALA A 19 -9.32 -1.49 -15.63
N THR A 20 -9.07 -0.46 -16.42
CA THR A 20 -7.80 -0.32 -17.13
C THR A 20 -6.70 0.14 -16.18
N LYS A 21 -5.44 -0.05 -16.58
CA LYS A 21 -4.30 0.43 -15.79
C LYS A 21 -4.39 1.93 -15.55
N ASP A 22 -4.74 2.70 -16.57
CA ASP A 22 -4.84 4.15 -16.44
C ASP A 22 -5.89 4.56 -15.42
N THR A 23 -7.03 3.89 -15.42
CA THR A 23 -8.10 4.16 -14.46
C THR A 23 -7.64 3.87 -13.04
N ILE A 24 -6.96 2.76 -12.84
CA ILE A 24 -6.46 2.37 -11.51
C ILE A 24 -5.39 3.37 -11.03
N ILE A 25 -4.47 3.74 -11.92
CA ILE A 25 -3.41 4.71 -11.59
C ILE A 25 -4.02 6.06 -11.22
N SER A 26 -5.01 6.52 -12.00
CA SER A 26 -5.70 7.77 -11.67
C SER A 26 -6.37 7.73 -10.31
N PHE A 27 -7.04 6.62 -10.00
CA PHE A 27 -7.70 6.45 -8.71
C PHE A 27 -6.69 6.49 -7.56
N LEU A 28 -5.61 5.74 -7.67
CA LEU A 28 -4.60 5.62 -6.62
C LEU A 28 -3.68 6.83 -6.53
N SER A 29 -3.63 7.66 -7.56
CA SER A 29 -2.78 8.86 -7.57
C SER A 29 -3.32 9.97 -6.67
N ASN A 30 -4.56 9.86 -6.20
CA ASN A 30 -5.09 10.74 -5.18
C ASN A 30 -5.10 9.97 -3.85
N ALA A 31 -4.21 10.37 -2.94
CA ALA A 31 -4.06 9.65 -1.66
C ALA A 31 -5.33 9.67 -0.81
N GLU A 32 -6.22 10.62 -1.02
CA GLU A 32 -7.51 10.64 -0.33
C GLU A 32 -8.35 9.41 -0.68
N ASN A 33 -8.19 8.88 -1.90
CA ASN A 33 -8.93 7.69 -2.34
C ASN A 33 -8.47 6.42 -1.65
N LEU A 34 -7.30 6.42 -1.02
CA LEU A 34 -6.81 5.25 -0.30
C LEU A 34 -7.73 4.86 0.85
N TRP A 35 -8.44 5.84 1.42
CA TRP A 35 -9.46 5.55 2.44
C TRP A 35 -10.47 4.50 1.98
N LEU A 36 -10.81 4.52 0.69
CA LEU A 36 -11.83 3.63 0.13
C LEU A 36 -11.36 2.17 0.05
N ILE A 37 -10.06 1.93 0.10
CA ILE A 37 -9.52 0.56 0.04
C ILE A 37 -8.82 0.15 1.34
N LEU A 38 -8.84 0.99 2.36
CA LEU A 38 -8.26 0.68 3.66
C LEU A 38 -9.31 0.03 4.58
N PRO A 39 -8.86 -0.82 5.53
CA PRO A 39 -9.78 -1.43 6.49
C PRO A 39 -10.21 -0.41 7.56
N GLN A 40 -11.25 0.34 7.24
CA GLN A 40 -11.68 1.51 8.01
C GLN A 40 -11.99 1.20 9.47
N ASP A 41 -12.41 -0.02 9.76
CA ASP A 41 -12.72 -0.46 11.13
C ASP A 41 -11.50 -0.93 11.93
N LYS A 42 -10.35 -1.07 11.26
CA LYS A 42 -9.11 -1.58 11.89
C LYS A 42 -7.98 -0.55 11.92
N ILE A 43 -8.22 0.63 11.37
CA ILE A 43 -7.25 1.72 11.42
C ILE A 43 -7.88 2.91 12.13
N SER A 44 -7.04 3.84 12.57
CA SER A 44 -7.50 5.06 13.23
C SER A 44 -6.70 6.25 12.76
N ASP A 45 -7.19 7.44 13.08
CA ASP A 45 -6.49 8.71 12.82
C ASP A 45 -6.12 8.90 11.34
N PHE A 46 -7.01 8.51 10.43
CA PHE A 46 -6.77 8.69 9.01
C PHE A 46 -6.81 10.18 8.66
N LYS A 47 -5.77 10.64 7.98
CA LYS A 47 -5.67 12.01 7.45
C LYS A 47 -5.06 11.92 6.07
N ALA A 48 -5.56 12.73 5.15
CA ALA A 48 -5.06 12.69 3.77
C ALA A 48 -5.14 14.04 3.09
N THR A 49 -4.20 14.26 2.19
CA THR A 49 -4.27 15.26 1.13
C THR A 49 -4.27 14.50 -0.19
N ALA A 50 -4.31 15.19 -1.31
CA ALA A 50 -4.19 14.52 -2.61
C ALA A 50 -2.85 13.79 -2.75
N ASN A 51 -1.81 14.25 -2.07
CA ASN A 51 -0.43 13.82 -2.25
C ASN A 51 0.04 12.81 -1.22
N ASP A 52 -0.59 12.76 -0.05
CA ASP A 52 -0.17 11.85 1.03
C ASP A 52 -1.32 11.48 1.94
N CYS A 53 -1.11 10.43 2.73
CA CYS A 53 -2.04 10.07 3.79
C CYS A 53 -1.27 9.45 4.95
N SER A 54 -1.91 9.43 6.11
CA SER A 54 -1.36 8.75 7.29
C SER A 54 -2.50 8.15 8.10
N PHE A 55 -2.18 7.07 8.81
CA PHE A 55 -3.15 6.37 9.66
C PHE A 55 -2.38 5.48 10.63
N LYS A 56 -3.05 5.07 11.70
CA LYS A 56 -2.49 4.11 12.66
C LYS A 56 -3.05 2.72 12.37
N VAL A 57 -2.16 1.74 12.34
CA VAL A 57 -2.55 0.33 12.21
C VAL A 57 -2.59 -0.31 13.58
N GLN A 58 -3.07 -1.54 13.63
CA GLN A 58 -3.10 -2.33 14.85
C GLN A 58 -1.69 -2.41 15.45
N GLY A 59 -1.59 -2.22 16.76
CA GLY A 59 -0.30 -2.13 17.44
C GLY A 59 0.19 -0.71 17.65
N GLY A 60 -0.54 0.29 17.14
CA GLY A 60 -0.24 1.70 17.39
C GLY A 60 0.81 2.31 16.48
N ILE A 61 1.22 1.60 15.44
CA ILE A 61 2.23 2.13 14.51
C ILE A 61 1.55 3.02 13.48
N THR A 62 2.11 4.20 13.26
CA THR A 62 1.64 5.12 12.24
C THR A 62 2.30 4.79 10.91
N ILE A 63 1.48 4.65 9.89
CA ILE A 63 1.93 4.46 8.51
C ILE A 63 1.61 5.74 7.75
N SER A 64 2.61 6.27 7.07
CA SER A 64 2.46 7.46 6.25
C SER A 64 2.89 7.11 4.83
N LEU A 65 2.02 7.40 3.87
CA LEU A 65 2.23 7.09 2.46
C LEU A 65 2.28 8.38 1.66
N VAL A 66 3.34 8.55 0.88
CA VAL A 66 3.52 9.74 0.05
C VAL A 66 3.62 9.29 -1.40
N GLN A 67 2.91 10.00 -2.28
CA GLN A 67 2.97 9.72 -3.72
C GLN A 67 4.40 9.88 -4.22
N ASN A 68 4.86 8.94 -5.05
CA ASN A 68 6.23 8.91 -5.52
C ASN A 68 6.29 8.59 -7.02
N GLY A 69 5.29 9.04 -7.78
CA GLY A 69 5.25 8.89 -9.22
C GLY A 69 4.66 7.58 -9.69
N HIS A 70 4.64 7.41 -11.01
CA HIS A 70 4.12 6.18 -11.62
C HIS A 70 4.71 6.01 -13.03
N THR A 71 4.60 4.79 -13.53
CA THR A 71 4.88 4.47 -14.94
C THR A 71 3.57 3.98 -15.57
N ALA A 72 3.63 3.45 -16.78
CA ALA A 72 2.43 2.92 -17.44
C ALA A 72 1.85 1.70 -16.71
N ASP A 73 2.68 0.96 -15.97
CA ASP A 73 2.29 -0.31 -15.34
C ASP A 73 2.64 -0.40 -13.84
N LYS A 74 3.05 0.69 -13.22
CA LYS A 74 3.39 0.72 -11.80
C LYS A 74 3.04 2.06 -11.18
N LEU A 75 2.58 2.01 -9.94
CA LEU A 75 2.40 3.20 -9.12
C LEU A 75 3.30 3.07 -7.89
N PHE A 76 3.98 4.16 -7.53
CA PHE A 76 4.92 4.16 -6.43
C PHE A 76 4.45 5.04 -5.28
N LEU A 77 4.60 4.52 -4.07
CA LEU A 77 4.43 5.27 -2.83
C LEU A 77 5.67 5.05 -1.98
N LYS A 78 5.94 5.97 -1.08
CA LYS A 78 7.06 5.82 -0.16
C LYS A 78 6.63 6.21 1.25
N ALA A 79 7.44 5.82 2.23
CA ALA A 79 7.20 6.19 3.62
C ALA A 79 7.31 7.70 3.78
N GLY A 80 6.33 8.27 4.49
CA GLY A 80 6.42 9.66 4.95
C GLY A 80 7.12 9.74 6.29
N GLU A 81 7.28 10.98 6.77
CA GLU A 81 8.04 11.26 7.99
C GLU A 81 7.46 10.61 9.24
N LYS A 82 6.15 10.36 9.26
CA LYS A 82 5.49 9.81 10.45
C LYS A 82 5.69 8.32 10.63
N THR A 83 6.17 7.62 9.60
CA THR A 83 6.44 6.19 9.69
C THR A 83 7.78 5.96 10.39
N PRO A 84 7.86 5.01 11.34
CA PRO A 84 9.10 4.80 12.10
C PRO A 84 10.22 4.08 11.34
N PHE A 85 10.03 3.73 10.09
CA PHE A 85 11.05 3.06 9.27
C PHE A 85 10.85 3.42 7.79
N PRO A 86 11.93 3.40 7.00
CA PRO A 86 11.81 3.69 5.56
C PRO A 86 11.25 2.50 4.81
N PHE A 87 10.42 2.76 3.80
CA PHE A 87 9.93 1.72 2.90
C PHE A 87 9.48 2.32 1.57
N ASN A 88 9.38 1.45 0.59
CA ASN A 88 8.76 1.76 -0.70
C ASN A 88 7.60 0.80 -0.93
N LEU A 89 6.55 1.31 -1.52
CA LEU A 89 5.38 0.53 -1.89
C LEU A 89 5.19 0.64 -3.39
N THR A 90 5.06 -0.50 -4.06
CA THR A 90 4.86 -0.54 -5.51
C THR A 90 3.57 -1.29 -5.80
N VAL A 91 2.68 -0.66 -6.56
CA VAL A 91 1.50 -1.33 -7.09
C VAL A 91 1.85 -1.77 -8.51
N HIS A 92 1.94 -3.08 -8.70
CA HIS A 92 2.25 -3.67 -10.01
C HIS A 92 0.96 -3.94 -10.76
N LEU A 93 0.90 -3.51 -12.01
CA LEU A 93 -0.30 -3.65 -12.85
C LEU A 93 0.08 -4.28 -14.18
N THR A 94 -0.65 -5.33 -14.56
CA THR A 94 -0.45 -6.03 -15.82
C THR A 94 -1.77 -6.09 -16.58
N GLU A 95 -1.76 -5.65 -17.82
CA GLU A 95 -2.95 -5.68 -18.66
C GLU A 95 -3.44 -7.11 -18.86
N ASN A 96 -4.76 -7.31 -18.73
CA ASN A 96 -5.41 -8.62 -18.89
C ASN A 96 -6.73 -8.38 -19.65
N GLY A 97 -6.64 -8.22 -20.96
CA GLY A 97 -7.79 -7.85 -21.77
C GLY A 97 -8.29 -6.46 -21.39
N SER A 98 -9.59 -6.35 -21.05
CA SER A 98 -10.18 -5.10 -20.58
C SER A 98 -9.99 -4.89 -19.08
N LYS A 99 -9.36 -5.85 -18.39
CA LYS A 99 -9.12 -5.82 -16.96
C LYS A 99 -7.63 -5.67 -16.67
N THR A 100 -7.28 -5.58 -15.41
CA THR A 100 -5.89 -5.43 -14.97
C THR A 100 -5.61 -6.38 -13.82
N ASP A 101 -4.54 -7.16 -13.94
CA ASP A 101 -4.04 -7.94 -12.82
C ASP A 101 -3.10 -7.07 -12.01
N GLY A 102 -3.22 -7.11 -10.68
CA GLY A 102 -2.40 -6.26 -9.85
C GLY A 102 -2.09 -6.86 -8.49
N TYR A 103 -1.01 -6.39 -7.92
CA TYR A 103 -0.64 -6.72 -6.55
C TYR A 103 0.22 -5.60 -5.97
N ILE A 104 0.31 -5.57 -4.65
CA ILE A 104 1.07 -4.57 -3.90
C ILE A 104 2.34 -5.22 -3.39
N GLN A 105 3.48 -4.57 -3.61
CA GLN A 105 4.77 -5.00 -3.08
C GLN A 105 5.29 -3.95 -2.11
N PHE A 106 5.70 -4.41 -0.93
CA PHE A 106 6.28 -3.60 0.12
C PHE A 106 7.75 -4.00 0.29
N ASP A 107 8.64 -3.01 0.27
CA ASP A 107 10.06 -3.20 0.53
C ASP A 107 10.48 -2.22 1.61
N GLY A 108 10.81 -2.72 2.80
CA GLY A 108 11.13 -1.88 3.94
C GLY A 108 12.41 -2.30 4.63
N GLU A 109 12.98 -1.37 5.38
CA GLU A 109 14.16 -1.63 6.21
C GLU A 109 13.76 -1.50 7.67
N VAL A 110 13.76 -2.62 8.39
CA VAL A 110 13.32 -2.70 9.77
C VAL A 110 14.34 -3.50 10.59
N ASN A 111 14.38 -3.26 11.90
CA ASN A 111 15.13 -4.15 12.77
C ASN A 111 14.29 -5.40 13.09
N ALA A 112 14.92 -6.42 13.68
CA ALA A 112 14.25 -7.69 13.95
C ALA A 112 13.02 -7.52 14.83
N PHE A 113 13.07 -6.62 15.81
CA PHE A 113 11.96 -6.36 16.72
C PHE A 113 10.75 -5.78 15.98
N LEU A 114 10.98 -4.75 15.15
CA LEU A 114 9.92 -4.15 14.36
C LEU A 114 9.35 -5.14 13.35
N LYS A 115 10.20 -5.95 12.73
CA LYS A 115 9.73 -6.97 11.79
C LYS A 115 8.73 -7.90 12.47
N MET A 116 9.04 -8.37 13.66
CA MET A 116 8.13 -9.22 14.43
C MET A 116 6.79 -8.55 14.71
N MET A 117 6.82 -7.25 14.99
CA MET A 117 5.61 -6.50 15.31
C MET A 117 4.75 -6.23 14.10
N VAL A 118 5.35 -5.90 12.96
CA VAL A 118 4.61 -5.32 11.83
C VAL A 118 4.35 -6.28 10.68
N GLU A 119 5.09 -7.38 10.58
CA GLU A 119 5.00 -8.26 9.40
C GLU A 119 3.58 -8.77 9.15
N LYS A 120 2.94 -9.33 10.17
CA LYS A 120 1.58 -9.85 10.01
C LYS A 120 0.54 -8.75 9.80
N PRO A 121 0.53 -7.68 10.61
CA PRO A 121 -0.43 -6.59 10.37
C PRO A 121 -0.27 -5.95 9.00
N LEU A 122 0.96 -5.74 8.53
CA LEU A 122 1.16 -5.14 7.21
C LEU A 122 0.77 -6.09 6.09
N SER A 123 1.09 -7.38 6.22
CA SER A 123 0.68 -8.37 5.22
C SER A 123 -0.84 -8.41 5.10
N ALA A 124 -1.54 -8.43 6.24
CA ALA A 124 -3.00 -8.40 6.26
C ALA A 124 -3.54 -7.12 5.64
N LEU A 125 -2.89 -5.99 5.92
CA LEU A 125 -3.29 -4.69 5.37
C LEU A 125 -3.22 -4.70 3.84
N PHE A 126 -2.09 -5.14 3.29
CA PHE A 126 -1.90 -5.11 1.83
C PHE A 126 -2.82 -6.11 1.13
N ASN A 127 -3.07 -7.27 1.72
CA ASN A 127 -4.04 -8.21 1.17
C ASN A 127 -5.45 -7.63 1.17
N TYR A 128 -5.83 -6.97 2.25
CA TYR A 128 -7.12 -6.29 2.32
C TYR A 128 -7.24 -5.22 1.23
N MET A 129 -6.19 -4.40 1.07
CA MET A 129 -6.19 -3.33 0.09
C MET A 129 -6.35 -3.86 -1.34
N SER A 130 -5.65 -4.94 -1.69
CA SER A 130 -5.75 -5.50 -3.04
C SER A 130 -7.14 -6.08 -3.29
N GLU A 131 -7.69 -6.80 -2.33
CA GLU A 131 -9.05 -7.36 -2.46
C GLU A 131 -10.10 -6.26 -2.51
N LYS A 132 -9.92 -5.20 -1.75
CA LYS A 132 -10.86 -4.08 -1.73
C LYS A 132 -10.78 -3.27 -3.02
N LEU A 133 -9.59 -3.13 -3.58
CA LEU A 133 -9.44 -2.49 -4.89
C LEU A 133 -10.22 -3.24 -5.96
N LYS A 134 -10.10 -4.57 -5.94
CA LYS A 134 -10.90 -5.42 -6.84
C LYS A 134 -12.40 -5.18 -6.65
N SER A 135 -12.88 -5.22 -5.41
CA SER A 135 -14.30 -5.02 -5.11
C SER A 135 -14.79 -3.64 -5.54
N HIS A 136 -13.96 -2.62 -5.34
CA HIS A 136 -14.31 -1.24 -5.66
C HIS A 136 -14.68 -1.08 -7.14
N PHE A 137 -14.00 -1.79 -8.02
CA PHE A 137 -14.22 -1.68 -9.46
C PHE A 137 -15.16 -2.75 -10.03
N GLU A 138 -15.76 -3.57 -9.19
CA GLU A 138 -16.69 -4.61 -9.63
C GLU A 138 -18.15 -4.13 -9.74
N GLN A 139 -18.39 -2.87 -9.53
CA GLN A 139 -19.73 -2.30 -9.56
C GLN A 139 -20.19 -1.97 -10.97
#